data_d7046bba99447591af231f5c13f952b7
#
_entry.id   d7046bba99447591af231f5c13f952b7
#
_cell.length_a   1.000
_cell.length_b   1.000
_cell.length_c   1.000
_cell.angle_alpha   90.00
_cell.angle_beta   90.00
_cell.angle_gamma   90.00
#
_symmetry.space_group_name_H-M   'P 1'
#
loop_
_entity.id
_entity.type
_entity.pdbx_description
1 polymer ?
#
loop_
_entity_poly.entity_id
_entity_poly.type
_entity_poly.pdbx_seq_one_letter_code
_entity_poly.pdbx_strand_id
1 'polypeptide(L)'
;MSFAKLQLPSDLVDALAKQDIDEPTPIQVAAVPVLLAGKDAYLHAETGTGKTLAYLLPLFCRIDAGLAATQVIIIAPTHELAIQIHRQCTELALNAGRALRSVLLIGGTSTERQIDKLKKKPHIVVGSP
;
A
#
# COMPACT_ATOMS: atom_id res chain seq x y z
N MET A 1 -12.11 -11.53 -14.52
CA MET A 1 -12.33 -10.10 -14.23
C MET A 1 -11.00 -9.37 -14.33
N SER A 2 -11.01 -8.14 -14.81
CA SER A 2 -9.79 -7.32 -14.92
C SER A 2 -9.74 -6.26 -13.81
N PHE A 3 -8.55 -5.73 -13.52
CA PHE A 3 -8.41 -4.63 -12.56
C PHE A 3 -9.15 -3.37 -13.01
N ALA A 4 -9.25 -3.13 -14.30
CA ALA A 4 -9.99 -1.97 -14.83
C ALA A 4 -11.48 -2.01 -14.42
N LYS A 5 -12.06 -3.20 -14.30
CA LYS A 5 -13.46 -3.37 -13.87
C LYS A 5 -13.66 -3.10 -12.37
N LEU A 6 -12.59 -3.02 -11.60
CA LEU A 6 -12.65 -2.66 -10.18
C LEU A 6 -12.67 -1.14 -9.96
N GLN A 7 -12.76 -0.35 -11.02
CA GLN A 7 -12.78 1.12 -10.97
C GLN A 7 -11.49 1.74 -10.41
N LEU A 8 -10.38 1.05 -10.62
CA LEU A 8 -9.07 1.58 -10.25
C LEU A 8 -8.57 2.55 -11.33
N PRO A 9 -7.82 3.60 -10.94
CA PRO A 9 -7.21 4.50 -11.90
C PRO A 9 -6.26 3.76 -12.85
N SER A 10 -6.16 4.22 -14.09
CA SER A 10 -5.34 3.57 -15.11
C SER A 10 -3.87 3.50 -14.75
N ASP A 11 -3.33 4.49 -14.04
CA ASP A 11 -1.94 4.49 -13.61
C ASP A 11 -1.62 3.32 -12.67
N LEU A 12 -2.56 2.97 -11.79
CA LEU A 12 -2.40 1.81 -10.90
C LEU A 12 -2.53 0.50 -11.68
N VAL A 13 -3.47 0.41 -12.61
CA VAL A 13 -3.63 -0.78 -13.44
C VAL A 13 -2.37 -1.01 -14.29
N ASP A 14 -1.83 0.04 -14.87
CA ASP A 14 -0.60 -0.03 -15.66
C ASP A 14 0.61 -0.40 -14.80
N ALA A 15 0.67 0.12 -13.56
CA ALA A 15 1.73 -0.24 -12.62
C ALA A 15 1.73 -1.73 -12.29
N LEU A 16 0.55 -2.32 -12.12
CA LEU A 16 0.41 -3.75 -11.87
C LEU A 16 0.86 -4.57 -13.09
N ALA A 17 0.50 -4.12 -14.28
CA ALA A 17 0.91 -4.78 -15.52
C ALA A 17 2.44 -4.80 -15.69
N LYS A 18 3.14 -3.78 -15.21
CA LYS A 18 4.61 -3.75 -15.21
C LYS A 18 5.24 -4.84 -14.34
N GLN A 19 4.47 -5.37 -13.39
CA GLN A 19 4.89 -6.47 -12.52
C GLN A 19 4.26 -7.81 -12.94
N ASP A 20 3.74 -7.89 -14.15
CA ASP A 20 3.03 -9.07 -14.68
C ASP A 20 1.80 -9.45 -13.85
N ILE A 21 1.17 -8.48 -13.20
CA ILE A 21 -0.06 -8.66 -12.44
C ILE A 21 -1.20 -8.14 -13.30
N ASP A 22 -1.85 -9.04 -14.03
CA ASP A 22 -2.86 -8.67 -15.03
C ASP A 22 -4.29 -8.93 -14.56
N GLU A 23 -4.47 -9.90 -13.67
CA GLU A 23 -5.79 -10.28 -13.18
C GLU A 23 -5.85 -10.20 -11.65
N PRO A 24 -6.96 -9.68 -11.10
CA PRO A 24 -7.12 -9.64 -9.64
C PRO A 24 -7.39 -11.03 -9.07
N THR A 25 -6.88 -11.25 -7.86
CA THR A 25 -7.20 -12.45 -7.08
C THR A 25 -8.60 -12.32 -6.47
N PRO A 26 -9.20 -13.44 -5.99
CA PRO A 26 -10.53 -13.38 -5.37
C PRO A 26 -10.63 -12.40 -4.20
N ILE A 27 -9.62 -12.32 -3.34
CA ILE A 27 -9.65 -11.38 -2.20
C ILE A 27 -9.60 -9.92 -2.69
N GLN A 28 -8.88 -9.65 -3.76
CA GLN A 28 -8.83 -8.31 -4.35
C GLN A 28 -10.18 -7.92 -4.94
N VAL A 29 -10.83 -8.83 -5.66
CA VAL A 29 -12.16 -8.60 -6.23
C VAL A 29 -13.19 -8.30 -5.14
N ALA A 30 -13.11 -9.02 -4.02
CA ALA A 30 -14.04 -8.84 -2.91
C ALA A 30 -13.77 -7.58 -2.11
N ALA A 31 -12.50 -7.26 -1.84
CA ALA A 31 -12.12 -6.20 -0.91
C ALA A 31 -12.05 -4.81 -1.54
N VAL A 32 -11.53 -4.70 -2.75
CA VAL A 32 -11.28 -3.39 -3.37
C VAL A 32 -12.55 -2.53 -3.45
N PRO A 33 -13.70 -3.03 -3.93
CA PRO A 33 -14.90 -2.19 -3.97
C PRO A 33 -15.38 -1.71 -2.61
N VAL A 34 -15.29 -2.57 -1.59
CA VAL A 34 -15.71 -2.24 -0.22
C VAL A 34 -14.84 -1.13 0.35
N LEU A 35 -13.53 -1.25 0.19
CA LEU A 35 -12.58 -0.28 0.70
C LEU A 35 -12.62 1.04 -0.09
N LEU A 36 -12.85 0.99 -1.40
CA LEU A 36 -13.05 2.20 -2.20
C LEU A 36 -14.30 2.96 -1.77
N ALA A 37 -15.33 2.25 -1.31
CA ALA A 37 -16.55 2.88 -0.80
C ALA A 37 -16.35 3.53 0.58
N GLY A 38 -15.16 3.44 1.16
CA GLY A 38 -14.86 4.06 2.45
C GLY A 38 -15.28 3.25 3.66
N LYS A 39 -15.61 1.98 3.49
CA LYS A 39 -16.04 1.11 4.57
C LYS A 39 -14.85 0.41 5.21
N ASP A 40 -14.95 0.15 6.50
CA ASP A 40 -14.02 -0.72 7.19
C ASP A 40 -14.29 -2.17 6.81
N ALA A 41 -13.23 -2.99 6.78
CA ALA A 41 -13.36 -4.38 6.38
C ALA A 41 -12.38 -5.27 7.14
N TYR A 42 -12.80 -6.49 7.36
CA TYR A 42 -11.94 -7.57 7.85
C TYR A 42 -11.62 -8.49 6.68
N LEU A 43 -10.34 -8.56 6.31
CA LEU A 43 -9.88 -9.36 5.18
C LEU A 43 -9.24 -10.65 5.68
N HIS A 44 -9.86 -11.77 5.37
CA HIS A 44 -9.34 -13.08 5.73
C HIS A 44 -9.01 -13.87 4.47
N ALA A 45 -7.73 -14.18 4.29
CA ALA A 45 -7.23 -14.95 3.16
C ALA A 45 -5.89 -15.59 3.51
N GLU A 46 -5.57 -16.67 2.82
CA GLU A 46 -4.30 -17.35 3.01
C GLU A 46 -3.12 -16.52 2.49
N THR A 47 -1.91 -16.86 2.93
CA THR A 47 -0.67 -16.26 2.43
C THR A 47 -0.54 -16.51 0.93
N GLY A 48 -0.07 -15.50 0.20
CA GLY A 48 0.12 -15.62 -1.25
C GLY A 48 -1.12 -15.37 -2.09
N THR A 49 -2.22 -14.90 -1.49
CA THR A 49 -3.48 -14.64 -2.19
C THR A 49 -3.66 -13.19 -2.64
N GLY A 50 -2.64 -12.35 -2.45
CA GLY A 50 -2.71 -10.96 -2.86
C GLY A 50 -3.38 -10.03 -1.86
N LYS A 51 -3.39 -10.38 -0.55
CA LYS A 51 -3.99 -9.54 0.49
C LYS A 51 -3.40 -8.13 0.54
N THR A 52 -2.09 -8.01 0.39
CA THR A 52 -1.43 -6.70 0.50
C THR A 52 -1.97 -5.74 -0.56
N LEU A 53 -2.04 -6.13 -1.80
CA LEU A 53 -2.61 -5.29 -2.85
C LEU A 53 -4.10 -5.06 -2.67
N ALA A 54 -4.81 -6.01 -2.05
CA ALA A 54 -6.25 -5.86 -1.79
C ALA A 54 -6.56 -4.62 -0.96
N TYR A 55 -5.66 -4.21 -0.05
CA TYR A 55 -5.84 -2.98 0.71
C TYR A 55 -4.97 -1.82 0.20
N LEU A 56 -3.78 -2.09 -0.36
CA LEU A 56 -2.93 -1.00 -0.86
C LEU A 56 -3.57 -0.26 -2.04
N LEU A 57 -4.21 -0.96 -2.95
CA LEU A 57 -4.82 -0.32 -4.12
C LEU A 57 -5.90 0.70 -3.73
N PRO A 58 -6.89 0.34 -2.87
CA PRO A 58 -7.85 1.33 -2.40
C PRO A 58 -7.21 2.46 -1.60
N LEU A 59 -6.20 2.16 -0.77
CA LEU A 59 -5.51 3.18 0.02
C LEU A 59 -4.79 4.17 -0.89
N PHE A 60 -4.13 3.70 -1.95
CA PHE A 60 -3.46 4.57 -2.91
C PHE A 60 -4.45 5.53 -3.61
N CYS A 61 -5.67 5.08 -3.85
CA CYS A 61 -6.72 5.92 -4.43
C CYS A 61 -7.10 7.09 -3.52
N ARG A 62 -6.88 6.98 -2.21
CA ARG A 62 -7.25 7.99 -1.23
C ARG A 62 -6.14 8.94 -0.85
N ILE A 63 -4.90 8.64 -1.22
CA ILE A 63 -3.77 9.48 -0.85
C ILE A 63 -3.68 10.66 -1.80
N ASP A 64 -3.64 11.86 -1.22
CA ASP A 64 -3.34 13.09 -1.94
C ASP A 64 -1.84 13.33 -1.91
N ALA A 65 -1.17 13.14 -3.04
CA ALA A 65 0.28 13.31 -3.15
C ALA A 65 0.72 14.77 -2.92
N GLY A 66 -0.18 15.72 -3.15
CA GLY A 66 0.09 17.14 -2.94
C GLY A 66 0.00 17.57 -1.48
N LEU A 67 -0.57 16.72 -0.60
CA LEU A 67 -0.68 17.01 0.82
C LEU A 67 0.52 16.42 1.55
N ALA A 68 1.40 17.29 2.09
CA ALA A 68 2.59 16.87 2.83
C ALA A 68 2.21 16.46 4.26
N ALA A 69 1.54 15.32 4.38
CA ALA A 69 1.09 14.77 5.66
C ALA A 69 0.97 13.26 5.57
N THR A 70 1.13 12.59 6.71
CA THR A 70 0.91 11.15 6.80
C THR A 70 -0.59 10.86 6.73
N GLN A 71 -0.99 10.08 5.75
CA GLN A 71 -2.40 9.78 5.47
C GLN A 71 -2.74 8.31 5.69
N VAL A 72 -1.74 7.44 5.69
CA VAL A 72 -1.89 5.99 5.87
C VAL A 72 -0.86 5.48 6.85
N ILE A 73 -1.31 4.65 7.80
CA ILE A 73 -0.44 3.91 8.72
C ILE A 73 -0.75 2.43 8.55
N ILE A 74 0.29 1.63 8.33
CA ILE A 74 0.17 0.18 8.19
C ILE A 74 1.01 -0.46 9.29
N ILE A 75 0.39 -1.31 10.10
CA ILE A 75 1.06 -2.00 11.20
C ILE A 75 1.11 -3.49 10.88
N ALA A 76 2.32 -4.05 10.89
CA ALA A 76 2.55 -5.47 10.66
C ALA A 76 3.06 -6.14 11.94
N PRO A 77 2.76 -7.42 12.16
CA PRO A 77 3.18 -8.11 13.40
C PRO A 77 4.67 -8.41 13.46
N THR A 78 5.37 -8.44 12.32
CA THR A 78 6.80 -8.77 12.28
C THR A 78 7.56 -7.73 11.46
N HIS A 79 8.87 -7.58 11.73
CA HIS A 79 9.75 -6.71 10.94
C HIS A 79 9.79 -7.16 9.48
N GLU A 80 9.88 -8.47 9.26
CA GLU A 80 9.95 -9.04 7.91
C GLU A 80 8.73 -8.66 7.07
N LEU A 81 7.53 -8.79 7.63
CA LEU A 81 6.30 -8.41 6.92
C LEU A 81 6.23 -6.91 6.70
N ALA A 82 6.63 -6.10 7.68
CA ALA A 82 6.68 -4.64 7.52
C ALA A 82 7.60 -4.23 6.37
N ILE A 83 8.77 -4.84 6.29
CA ILE A 83 9.73 -4.59 5.20
C ILE A 83 9.11 -4.96 3.84
N GLN A 84 8.43 -6.10 3.78
CA GLN A 84 7.78 -6.58 2.57
C GLN A 84 6.69 -5.64 2.09
N ILE A 85 5.83 -5.18 3.00
CA ILE A 85 4.76 -4.24 2.69
C ILE A 85 5.34 -2.90 2.23
N HIS A 86 6.36 -2.39 2.92
CA HIS A 86 7.03 -1.15 2.54
C HIS A 86 7.60 -1.22 1.12
N ARG A 87 8.22 -2.35 0.79
CA ARG A 87 8.75 -2.58 -0.56
C ARG A 87 7.65 -2.53 -1.60
N GLN A 88 6.51 -3.16 -1.34
CA GLN A 88 5.38 -3.15 -2.26
C GLN A 88 4.80 -1.74 -2.43
N CYS A 89 4.73 -0.95 -1.36
CA CYS A 89 4.32 0.45 -1.44
C CYS A 89 5.26 1.25 -2.36
N THR A 90 6.56 1.09 -2.17
CA THR A 90 7.57 1.80 -2.95
C THR A 90 7.50 1.41 -4.44
N GLU A 91 7.40 0.13 -4.72
CA GLU A 91 7.31 -0.37 -6.09
C GLU A 91 6.04 0.10 -6.78
N LEU A 92 4.90 0.04 -6.09
CA LEU A 92 3.63 0.47 -6.66
C LEU A 92 3.64 1.97 -6.99
N ALA A 93 4.14 2.79 -6.07
CA ALA A 93 4.25 4.23 -6.29
C ALA A 93 5.17 4.55 -7.47
N LEU A 94 6.34 3.89 -7.52
CA LEU A 94 7.30 4.10 -8.60
C LEU A 94 6.71 3.71 -9.96
N ASN A 95 6.11 2.53 -10.04
CA ASN A 95 5.55 2.02 -11.29
C ASN A 95 4.33 2.81 -11.76
N ALA A 96 3.59 3.40 -10.84
CA ALA A 96 2.43 4.24 -11.16
C ALA A 96 2.83 5.70 -11.47
N GLY A 97 4.09 6.06 -11.26
CA GLY A 97 4.55 7.44 -11.45
C GLY A 97 3.95 8.40 -10.42
N ARG A 98 3.60 7.91 -9.24
CA ARG A 98 3.04 8.72 -8.16
C ARG A 98 4.14 9.17 -7.22
N ALA A 99 4.18 10.45 -6.88
CA ALA A 99 5.14 11.02 -5.95
C ALA A 99 4.70 10.77 -4.49
N LEU A 100 4.57 9.51 -4.12
CA LEU A 100 4.20 9.09 -2.78
C LEU A 100 5.44 8.63 -2.03
N ARG A 101 5.61 9.13 -0.81
CA ARG A 101 6.72 8.76 0.07
C ARG A 101 6.23 7.84 1.16
N SER A 102 6.92 6.73 1.35
CA SER A 102 6.67 5.80 2.43
C SER A 102 7.90 5.65 3.31
N VAL A 103 7.68 5.41 4.59
CA VAL A 103 8.73 5.25 5.60
C VAL A 103 8.49 3.95 6.36
N LEU A 104 9.59 3.24 6.64
CA LEU A 104 9.58 2.01 7.42
C LEU A 104 10.08 2.30 8.84
N LEU A 105 9.28 1.96 9.84
CA LEU A 105 9.61 2.09 11.25
C LEU A 105 9.65 0.72 11.89
N ILE A 106 10.85 0.25 12.23
CA ILE A 106 11.05 -1.06 12.87
C ILE A 106 12.11 -0.94 13.98
N GLY A 107 12.05 -1.83 14.97
CA GLY A 107 13.06 -1.92 16.01
C GLY A 107 14.41 -2.36 15.45
N GLY A 108 15.48 -2.12 16.20
CA GLY A 108 16.83 -2.48 15.79
C GLY A 108 17.50 -1.51 14.82
N THR A 109 16.81 -0.44 14.43
CA THR A 109 17.38 0.65 13.62
C THR A 109 17.49 1.93 14.46
N SER A 110 18.25 2.90 13.96
CA SER A 110 18.45 4.16 14.68
C SER A 110 17.14 4.93 14.85
N THR A 111 16.76 5.23 16.08
CA THR A 111 15.60 6.05 16.41
C THR A 111 15.72 7.45 15.82
N GLU A 112 16.92 8.02 15.84
CA GLU A 112 17.16 9.36 15.28
C GLU A 112 16.90 9.40 13.77
N ARG A 113 17.34 8.36 13.04
CA ARG A 113 17.09 8.24 11.60
C ARG A 113 15.60 8.11 11.31
N GLN A 114 14.86 7.37 12.14
CA GLN A 114 13.43 7.22 11.98
C GLN A 114 12.70 8.54 12.23
N ILE A 115 13.11 9.29 13.24
CA ILE A 115 12.55 10.61 13.52
C ILE A 115 12.82 11.55 12.34
N ASP A 116 14.03 11.54 11.77
CA ASP A 116 14.38 12.37 10.63
C ASP A 116 13.53 12.04 9.41
N LYS A 117 13.25 10.74 9.18
CA LYS A 117 12.36 10.33 8.09
C LYS A 117 10.94 10.84 8.30
N LEU A 118 10.43 10.81 9.53
CA LEU A 118 9.09 11.33 9.86
C LEU A 118 8.99 12.83 9.68
N LYS A 119 10.06 13.58 9.92
CA LYS A 119 10.10 15.04 9.70
C LYS A 119 9.92 15.42 8.24
N LYS A 120 10.20 14.51 7.31
CA LYS A 120 9.98 14.71 5.88
C LYS A 120 8.52 14.58 5.47
N LYS A 121 7.62 14.34 6.41
CA LYS A 121 6.18 14.23 6.21
C LYS A 121 5.81 13.18 5.16
N PRO A 122 6.13 11.88 5.41
CA PRO A 122 5.77 10.82 4.49
C PRO A 122 4.25 10.67 4.40
N HIS A 123 3.78 10.22 3.24
CA HIS A 123 2.35 9.93 3.04
C HIS A 123 1.94 8.63 3.73
N ILE A 124 2.85 7.65 3.74
CA ILE A 124 2.60 6.31 4.27
C ILE A 124 3.67 5.96 5.30
N VAL A 125 3.24 5.44 6.44
CA VAL A 125 4.14 4.89 7.45
C VAL A 125 3.82 3.42 7.61
N VAL A 126 4.83 2.57 7.46
CA VAL A 126 4.72 1.12 7.67
C VAL A 126 5.62 0.76 8.84
N GLY A 127 5.08 0.05 9.82
CA GLY A 127 5.87 -0.29 11.00
C GLY A 127 5.47 -1.61 11.64
N SER A 128 6.30 -2.03 12.58
CA SER A 128 6.01 -3.16 13.46
C SER A 128 6.24 -2.75 14.91
N PRO A 129 5.53 -3.40 15.87
CA PRO A 129 5.74 -3.14 17.29
C PRO A 129 7.15 -3.42 17.75
#